data_89cdd58902dcdb026e73e67e609e8379
#
_entry.id   89cdd58902dcdb026e73e67e609e8379
#
_cell.length_a   1.000
_cell.length_b   1.000
_cell.length_c   1.000
_cell.angle_alpha   90.00
_cell.angle_beta   90.00
_cell.angle_gamma   90.00
#
_symmetry.space_group_name_H-M   'P 1'
#
loop_
_entity.id
_entity.type
_entity.pdbx_description
1 polymer ?
#
loop_
_entity_poly.entity_id
_entity_poly.type
_entity_poly.pdbx_seq_one_letter_code
_entity_poly.pdbx_strand_id
1 'polypeptide(L)'
;MRSILRSLPAAFRRRGLRIAATLVLRAVLNLAGLAALLPVLTLVLDPAGFEGDGPLATVYVWSGVASPHTFALAVCGAVVGFIVLKCGVNFLLARAERRYIYDLYRTLSRRLYIAYHDRGLAFINNSNSSVLARNVNVVCLAFAAGVLRPAAAMIAEAMLFVLLFASLALYTPLAALLSVVIFLPAVWLYYALVRNRINRYGEQENRAQREKSRLVAETFRGYADIELSDAFPGMLRAFDRTMDEVVRTRSREADIGQLPQLFTEIGLAVGMALLAAVSFGGGQSQLLFGVFAVAALRLMPSVRGIMSGWATIRYNRYTIPILREAALHEPASAHPEVPTRETLPFEREISVRNLSFRFTEESRELFHGLTLTIRKGERIGIRGASGAGKTTLFNLLLGLYEPTSGEIAVDGTPLTAANRRAWQNRIGYVSQRLFLTDGTFAANVAPGVPAAEIDRRRVTEALEAA
;
A
#
# COMPACT_ATOMS: atom_id res chain seq x y z
N MET A 1 -1.32 -8.38 -8.32
CA MET A 1 0.03 -8.06 -7.80
C MET A 1 1.10 -8.03 -8.91
N ARG A 2 1.23 -9.07 -9.73
CA ARG A 2 2.22 -9.08 -10.84
C ARG A 2 2.06 -7.91 -11.83
N SER A 3 0.83 -7.50 -12.17
CA SER A 3 0.56 -6.36 -13.06
C SER A 3 1.03 -5.03 -12.45
N ILE A 4 0.76 -4.81 -11.16
CA ILE A 4 1.21 -3.61 -10.44
C ILE A 4 2.74 -3.54 -10.40
N LEU A 5 3.40 -4.66 -10.10
CA LEU A 5 4.87 -4.73 -10.06
C LEU A 5 5.51 -4.54 -11.45
N ARG A 6 4.86 -5.03 -12.51
CA ARG A 6 5.34 -4.86 -13.89
C ARG A 6 5.22 -3.41 -14.41
N SER A 7 4.20 -2.67 -13.96
CA SER A 7 4.02 -1.26 -14.32
C SER A 7 5.00 -0.31 -13.63
N LEU A 8 5.75 -0.78 -12.61
CA LEU A 8 6.75 0.03 -11.91
C LEU A 8 7.97 0.30 -12.79
N PRO A 9 8.62 1.48 -12.62
CA PRO A 9 9.88 1.80 -13.29
C PRO A 9 10.94 0.72 -13.07
N ALA A 10 11.82 0.53 -14.07
CA ALA A 10 12.88 -0.49 -14.01
C ALA A 10 13.78 -0.34 -12.78
N ALA A 11 14.03 0.90 -12.32
CA ALA A 11 14.79 1.18 -11.11
C ALA A 11 14.15 0.58 -9.85
N PHE A 12 12.80 0.63 -9.72
CA PHE A 12 12.10 0.01 -8.60
C PHE A 12 12.14 -1.52 -8.66
N ARG A 13 12.06 -2.10 -9.85
CA ARG A 13 12.18 -3.56 -10.03
C ARG A 13 13.57 -4.08 -9.64
N ARG A 14 14.64 -3.36 -10.02
CA ARG A 14 16.02 -3.70 -9.64
C ARG A 14 16.24 -3.55 -8.12
N ARG A 15 15.70 -2.49 -7.50
CA ARG A 15 15.72 -2.32 -6.03
C ARG A 15 14.92 -3.43 -5.34
N GLY A 16 13.77 -3.83 -5.87
CA GLY A 16 12.98 -4.96 -5.35
C GLY A 16 13.76 -6.26 -5.32
N LEU A 17 14.58 -6.54 -6.35
CA LEU A 17 15.45 -7.72 -6.38
C LEU A 17 16.53 -7.66 -5.28
N ARG A 18 17.13 -6.49 -5.05
CA ARG A 18 18.08 -6.31 -3.93
C ARG A 18 17.41 -6.53 -2.57
N ILE A 19 16.16 -6.04 -2.40
CA ILE A 19 15.40 -6.30 -1.17
C ILE A 19 15.09 -7.79 -1.01
N ALA A 20 14.78 -8.51 -2.08
CA ALA A 20 14.64 -9.96 -2.01
C ALA A 20 15.94 -10.65 -1.52
N ALA A 21 17.10 -10.19 -2.01
CA ALA A 21 18.41 -10.68 -1.51
C ALA A 21 18.62 -10.37 -0.01
N THR A 22 18.19 -9.20 0.48
CA THR A 22 18.27 -8.86 1.91
C THR A 22 17.38 -9.76 2.78
N LEU A 23 16.23 -10.23 2.27
CA LEU A 23 15.37 -11.19 2.98
C LEU A 23 16.08 -12.55 3.14
N VAL A 24 16.77 -13.01 2.08
CA VAL A 24 17.59 -14.24 2.13
C VAL A 24 18.69 -14.07 3.19
N LEU A 25 19.44 -12.98 3.13
CA LEU A 25 20.52 -12.70 4.08
C LEU A 25 19.99 -12.67 5.54
N ARG A 26 18.84 -12.06 5.77
CA ARG A 26 18.19 -12.05 7.10
C ARG A 26 17.85 -13.46 7.59
N ALA A 27 17.32 -14.32 6.71
CA ALA A 27 17.00 -15.71 7.06
C ALA A 27 18.26 -16.48 7.46
N VAL A 28 19.33 -16.35 6.68
CA VAL A 28 20.64 -16.99 6.98
C VAL A 28 21.23 -16.45 8.29
N LEU A 29 21.23 -15.13 8.49
CA LEU A 29 21.73 -14.52 9.75
C LEU A 29 20.90 -14.98 10.96
N ASN A 30 19.59 -15.14 10.82
CA ASN A 30 18.74 -15.64 11.89
C ASN A 30 19.04 -17.11 12.22
N LEU A 31 19.28 -17.95 11.21
CA LEU A 31 19.73 -19.33 11.40
C LEU A 31 21.11 -19.38 12.07
N ALA A 32 22.08 -18.60 11.57
CA ALA A 32 23.42 -18.52 12.16
C ALA A 32 23.39 -18.05 13.62
N GLY A 33 22.51 -17.08 13.94
CA GLY A 33 22.32 -16.62 15.33
C GLY A 33 21.71 -17.69 16.23
N LEU A 34 20.95 -18.62 15.68
CA LEU A 34 20.47 -19.77 16.42
C LEU A 34 21.57 -20.80 16.63
N ALA A 35 22.30 -21.12 15.58
CA ALA A 35 23.42 -22.04 15.65
C ALA A 35 24.51 -21.55 16.64
N ALA A 36 24.73 -20.25 16.73
CA ALA A 36 25.68 -19.65 17.68
C ALA A 36 25.31 -19.89 19.16
N LEU A 37 24.06 -20.25 19.49
CA LEU A 37 23.68 -20.61 20.87
C LEU A 37 24.02 -22.05 21.23
N LEU A 38 24.27 -22.92 20.25
CA LEU A 38 24.58 -24.35 20.49
C LEU A 38 25.84 -24.52 21.37
N PRO A 39 26.99 -23.83 21.11
CA PRO A 39 28.16 -23.94 21.96
C PRO A 39 27.89 -23.58 23.42
N VAL A 40 27.05 -22.55 23.66
CA VAL A 40 26.72 -22.16 25.05
C VAL A 40 25.81 -23.21 25.70
N LEU A 41 24.89 -23.80 24.94
CA LEU A 41 24.00 -24.87 25.43
C LEU A 41 24.80 -26.13 25.79
N THR A 42 25.76 -26.54 24.94
CA THR A 42 26.63 -27.69 25.22
C THR A 42 27.51 -27.46 26.44
N LEU A 43 28.03 -26.24 26.64
CA LEU A 43 28.78 -25.87 27.84
C LEU A 43 28.00 -26.03 29.15
N VAL A 44 26.68 -25.73 29.09
CA VAL A 44 25.82 -25.84 30.28
C VAL A 44 25.39 -27.29 30.55
N LEU A 45 25.12 -28.06 29.48
CA LEU A 45 24.61 -29.44 29.58
C LEU A 45 25.72 -30.47 29.88
N ASP A 46 26.91 -30.23 29.35
CA ASP A 46 28.06 -31.11 29.51
C ASP A 46 29.33 -30.31 29.86
N PRO A 47 29.49 -29.96 31.15
CA PRO A 47 30.68 -29.22 31.63
C PRO A 47 31.99 -29.99 31.48
N ALA A 48 31.95 -31.33 31.34
CA ALA A 48 33.11 -32.18 31.11
C ALA A 48 33.46 -32.37 29.61
N GLY A 49 32.62 -31.90 28.71
CA GLY A 49 32.79 -32.04 27.23
C GLY A 49 34.03 -31.34 26.66
N PHE A 50 34.83 -30.65 27.49
CA PHE A 50 36.17 -30.11 27.13
C PHE A 50 37.27 -31.18 27.06
N GLU A 51 37.09 -32.31 27.74
CA GLU A 51 38.07 -33.38 27.85
C GLU A 51 37.84 -34.49 26.80
N GLY A 52 36.80 -34.35 25.94
CA GLY A 52 36.43 -35.35 24.90
C GLY A 52 36.89 -34.96 23.48
N ASP A 53 36.58 -35.85 22.51
CA ASP A 53 36.87 -35.63 21.08
C ASP A 53 35.84 -34.74 20.36
N GLY A 54 35.16 -33.87 21.07
CA GLY A 54 34.12 -33.01 20.54
C GLY A 54 34.62 -31.75 19.82
N PRO A 55 33.79 -31.11 18.97
CA PRO A 55 34.17 -29.86 18.27
C PRO A 55 34.58 -28.72 19.23
N LEU A 56 34.00 -28.67 20.43
CA LEU A 56 34.35 -27.69 21.44
C LEU A 56 35.72 -27.96 22.11
N ALA A 57 36.04 -29.23 22.32
CA ALA A 57 37.36 -29.64 22.82
C ALA A 57 38.47 -29.26 21.82
N THR A 58 38.23 -29.46 20.52
CA THR A 58 39.15 -29.05 19.46
C THR A 58 39.41 -27.53 19.49
N VAL A 59 38.34 -26.73 19.61
CA VAL A 59 38.44 -25.28 19.69
C VAL A 59 39.11 -24.81 20.99
N TYR A 60 38.88 -25.51 22.11
CA TYR A 60 39.52 -25.25 23.39
C TYR A 60 41.03 -25.45 23.30
N VAL A 61 41.46 -26.59 22.78
CA VAL A 61 42.90 -26.90 22.58
C VAL A 61 43.56 -25.89 21.65
N TRP A 62 42.88 -25.54 20.54
CA TRP A 62 43.40 -24.55 19.58
C TRP A 62 43.47 -23.13 20.14
N SER A 63 42.61 -22.77 21.09
CA SER A 63 42.56 -21.44 21.70
C SER A 63 43.72 -21.18 22.66
N GLY A 64 44.37 -22.20 23.16
CA GLY A 64 45.49 -22.09 24.12
C GLY A 64 45.11 -21.50 25.48
N VAL A 65 43.85 -21.43 25.83
CA VAL A 65 43.35 -20.85 27.10
C VAL A 65 43.62 -21.84 28.24
N ALA A 66 44.30 -21.41 29.28
CA ALA A 66 44.75 -22.28 30.36
C ALA A 66 43.65 -22.78 31.32
N SER A 67 42.46 -22.18 31.31
CA SER A 67 41.35 -22.53 32.22
C SER A 67 40.04 -22.77 31.45
N PRO A 68 39.36 -23.89 31.69
CA PRO A 68 38.02 -24.16 31.12
C PRO A 68 36.99 -23.05 31.40
N HIS A 69 37.06 -22.46 32.62
CA HIS A 69 36.16 -21.37 33.00
C HIS A 69 36.41 -20.09 32.19
N THR A 70 37.68 -19.73 31.97
CA THR A 70 38.01 -18.55 31.14
C THR A 70 37.60 -18.76 29.68
N PHE A 71 37.74 -19.96 29.15
CA PHE A 71 37.30 -20.35 27.83
C PHE A 71 35.76 -20.27 27.71
N ALA A 72 35.02 -20.79 28.68
CA ALA A 72 33.56 -20.69 28.72
C ALA A 72 33.08 -19.22 28.70
N LEU A 73 33.72 -18.35 29.49
CA LEU A 73 33.40 -16.90 29.47
C LEU A 73 33.74 -16.27 28.12
N ALA A 74 34.85 -16.65 27.49
CA ALA A 74 35.22 -16.14 26.17
C ALA A 74 34.22 -16.57 25.09
N VAL A 75 33.77 -17.85 25.09
CA VAL A 75 32.74 -18.35 24.19
C VAL A 75 31.42 -17.62 24.40
N CYS A 76 30.98 -17.46 25.65
CA CYS A 76 29.77 -16.66 25.96
C CYS A 76 29.91 -15.21 25.46
N GLY A 77 31.05 -14.57 25.69
CA GLY A 77 31.31 -13.22 25.18
C GLY A 77 31.28 -13.12 23.65
N ALA A 78 31.89 -14.10 22.96
CA ALA A 78 31.89 -14.18 21.50
C ALA A 78 30.46 -14.36 20.94
N VAL A 79 29.65 -15.23 21.54
CA VAL A 79 28.25 -15.45 21.15
C VAL A 79 27.44 -14.21 21.37
N VAL A 80 27.56 -13.53 22.50
CA VAL A 80 26.87 -12.26 22.77
C VAL A 80 27.28 -11.20 21.72
N GLY A 81 28.59 -11.04 21.47
CA GLY A 81 29.12 -10.13 20.46
C GLY A 81 28.56 -10.42 19.07
N PHE A 82 28.51 -11.70 18.66
CA PHE A 82 27.92 -12.12 17.39
C PHE A 82 26.42 -11.80 17.33
N ILE A 83 25.66 -12.06 18.40
CA ILE A 83 24.22 -11.76 18.45
C ILE A 83 23.99 -10.24 18.36
N VAL A 84 24.79 -9.41 19.05
CA VAL A 84 24.68 -7.95 18.95
C VAL A 84 24.96 -7.47 17.52
N LEU A 85 26.02 -7.98 16.89
CA LEU A 85 26.36 -7.66 15.49
C LEU A 85 25.22 -8.08 14.55
N LYS A 86 24.73 -9.30 14.69
CA LYS A 86 23.57 -9.84 13.94
C LYS A 86 22.35 -8.94 14.10
N CYS A 87 22.02 -8.52 15.33
CA CYS A 87 20.88 -7.64 15.59
C CYS A 87 21.05 -6.28 14.90
N GLY A 88 22.25 -5.70 14.94
CA GLY A 88 22.60 -4.47 14.23
C GLY A 88 22.40 -4.60 12.71
N VAL A 89 22.95 -5.66 12.12
CA VAL A 89 22.80 -5.94 10.69
C VAL A 89 21.31 -6.14 10.32
N ASN A 90 20.58 -6.94 11.08
CA ASN A 90 19.14 -7.16 10.86
C ASN A 90 18.33 -5.86 10.95
N PHE A 91 18.69 -4.95 11.87
CA PHE A 91 18.06 -3.63 11.99
C PHE A 91 18.29 -2.79 10.73
N LEU A 92 19.52 -2.76 10.21
CA LEU A 92 19.86 -2.02 8.97
C LEU A 92 19.12 -2.59 7.75
N LEU A 93 19.08 -3.91 7.61
CA LEU A 93 18.37 -4.57 6.53
C LEU A 93 16.86 -4.29 6.60
N ALA A 94 16.26 -4.38 7.79
CA ALA A 94 14.85 -4.05 8.00
C ALA A 94 14.56 -2.56 7.76
N ARG A 95 15.51 -1.67 8.05
CA ARG A 95 15.40 -0.24 7.71
C ARG A 95 15.39 -0.01 6.19
N ALA A 96 16.27 -0.70 5.45
CA ALA A 96 16.31 -0.63 3.99
C ALA A 96 15.01 -1.15 3.36
N GLU A 97 14.47 -2.27 3.86
CA GLU A 97 13.17 -2.83 3.44
C GLU A 97 12.02 -1.84 3.68
N ARG A 98 11.93 -1.26 4.87
CA ARG A 98 10.89 -0.25 5.20
C ARG A 98 10.98 0.96 4.28
N ARG A 99 12.19 1.50 4.04
CA ARG A 99 12.39 2.62 3.11
C ARG A 99 11.88 2.28 1.71
N TYR A 100 12.21 1.11 1.19
CA TYR A 100 11.73 0.67 -0.12
C TYR A 100 10.19 0.59 -0.19
N ILE A 101 9.53 0.04 0.84
CA ILE A 101 8.07 -0.06 0.89
C ILE A 101 7.43 1.34 0.91
N TYR A 102 7.98 2.29 1.67
CA TYR A 102 7.48 3.66 1.70
C TYR A 102 7.78 4.46 0.42
N ASP A 103 8.92 4.23 -0.22
CA ASP A 103 9.22 4.81 -1.54
C ASP A 103 8.22 4.30 -2.59
N LEU A 104 7.86 3.02 -2.50
CA LEU A 104 6.85 2.43 -3.37
C LEU A 104 5.45 3.00 -3.09
N TYR A 105 5.08 3.18 -1.82
CA TYR A 105 3.85 3.87 -1.43
C TYR A 105 3.80 5.28 -2.05
N ARG A 106 4.86 6.08 -1.89
CA ARG A 106 4.97 7.43 -2.50
C ARG A 106 4.76 7.39 -4.01
N THR A 107 5.39 6.44 -4.68
CA THR A 107 5.28 6.30 -6.13
C THR A 107 3.88 5.90 -6.57
N LEU A 108 3.24 4.98 -5.87
CA LEU A 108 1.87 4.55 -6.17
C LEU A 108 0.85 5.65 -5.91
N SER A 109 0.97 6.38 -4.78
CA SER A 109 0.10 7.51 -4.46
C SER A 109 0.23 8.61 -5.53
N ARG A 110 1.46 8.97 -5.92
CA ARG A 110 1.68 9.95 -6.98
C ARG A 110 1.06 9.52 -8.31
N ARG A 111 1.25 8.25 -8.71
CA ARG A 111 0.68 7.71 -9.93
C ARG A 111 -0.84 7.70 -9.91
N LEU A 112 -1.44 7.29 -8.80
CA LEU A 112 -2.89 7.26 -8.66
C LEU A 112 -3.48 8.69 -8.73
N TYR A 113 -2.81 9.65 -8.11
CA TYR A 113 -3.19 11.05 -8.16
C TYR A 113 -3.17 11.60 -9.59
N ILE A 114 -2.08 11.34 -10.33
CA ILE A 114 -1.94 11.71 -11.74
C ILE A 114 -3.01 11.00 -12.59
N ALA A 115 -3.19 9.69 -12.41
CA ALA A 115 -4.16 8.92 -13.17
C ALA A 115 -5.61 9.43 -12.98
N TYR A 116 -5.96 9.88 -11.79
CA TYR A 116 -7.27 10.49 -11.55
C TYR A 116 -7.40 11.86 -12.22
N HIS A 117 -6.34 12.67 -12.18
CA HIS A 117 -6.32 13.97 -12.85
C HIS A 117 -6.43 13.83 -14.37
N ASP A 118 -5.69 12.89 -14.97
CA ASP A 118 -5.64 12.68 -16.43
C ASP A 118 -6.96 12.15 -17.02
N ARG A 119 -7.84 11.59 -16.19
CA ARG A 119 -9.19 11.16 -16.62
C ARG A 119 -10.12 12.34 -16.93
N GLY A 120 -9.71 13.55 -16.59
CA GLY A 120 -10.41 14.77 -16.94
C GLY A 120 -11.71 15.04 -16.16
N LEU A 121 -12.36 16.15 -16.55
CA LEU A 121 -13.50 16.71 -15.82
C LEU A 121 -14.71 15.78 -15.77
N ALA A 122 -14.98 15.02 -16.83
CA ALA A 122 -16.11 14.08 -16.88
C ALA A 122 -16.00 13.01 -15.80
N PHE A 123 -14.81 12.42 -15.63
CA PHE A 123 -14.54 11.45 -14.59
C PHE A 123 -14.67 12.04 -13.18
N ILE A 124 -14.09 13.25 -12.96
CA ILE A 124 -14.13 13.92 -11.65
C ILE A 124 -15.56 14.25 -11.25
N ASN A 125 -16.39 14.78 -12.19
CA ASN A 125 -17.78 15.14 -11.92
C ASN A 125 -18.67 13.90 -11.65
N ASN A 126 -18.38 12.76 -12.30
CA ASN A 126 -19.11 11.50 -12.10
C ASN A 126 -18.55 10.68 -10.91
N SER A 127 -17.47 11.12 -10.28
CA SER A 127 -16.83 10.43 -9.18
C SER A 127 -17.05 11.16 -7.86
N ASN A 128 -17.18 10.40 -6.77
CA ASN A 128 -17.20 11.02 -5.45
C ASN A 128 -15.78 11.42 -5.03
N SER A 129 -15.53 12.72 -4.89
CA SER A 129 -14.22 13.29 -4.53
C SER A 129 -13.66 12.75 -3.22
N SER A 130 -14.53 12.43 -2.24
CA SER A 130 -14.12 11.81 -0.97
C SER A 130 -13.55 10.41 -1.16
N VAL A 131 -14.10 9.64 -2.12
CA VAL A 131 -13.60 8.31 -2.48
C VAL A 131 -12.25 8.42 -3.19
N LEU A 132 -12.10 9.37 -4.12
CA LEU A 132 -10.82 9.61 -4.82
C LEU A 132 -9.72 10.02 -3.83
N ALA A 133 -10.01 10.99 -2.96
CA ALA A 133 -9.09 11.43 -1.91
C ALA A 133 -8.69 10.27 -0.98
N ARG A 134 -9.67 9.46 -0.54
CA ARG A 134 -9.42 8.27 0.29
C ARG A 134 -8.53 7.24 -0.43
N ASN A 135 -8.77 7.01 -1.71
CA ASN A 135 -7.97 6.05 -2.48
C ASN A 135 -6.49 6.49 -2.55
N VAL A 136 -6.21 7.76 -2.76
CA VAL A 136 -4.85 8.30 -2.78
C VAL A 136 -4.21 8.27 -1.38
N ASN A 137 -4.93 8.70 -0.34
CA ASN A 137 -4.36 8.91 0.99
C ASN A 137 -4.33 7.62 1.83
N VAL A 138 -5.37 6.77 1.73
CA VAL A 138 -5.57 5.63 2.62
C VAL A 138 -5.30 4.30 1.92
N VAL A 139 -5.85 4.09 0.71
CA VAL A 139 -5.76 2.78 0.05
C VAL A 139 -4.34 2.47 -0.38
N CYS A 140 -3.58 3.46 -0.86
CA CYS A 140 -2.16 3.28 -1.20
C CYS A 140 -1.32 2.88 0.02
N LEU A 141 -1.58 3.49 1.18
CA LEU A 141 -0.91 3.15 2.44
C LEU A 141 -1.33 1.76 2.93
N ALA A 142 -2.63 1.44 2.87
CA ALA A 142 -3.15 0.12 3.22
C ALA A 142 -2.55 -1.00 2.35
N PHE A 143 -2.31 -0.76 1.06
CA PHE A 143 -1.59 -1.69 0.21
C PHE A 143 -0.13 -1.88 0.63
N ALA A 144 0.59 -0.79 0.91
CA ALA A 144 1.98 -0.86 1.34
C ALA A 144 2.14 -1.56 2.70
N ALA A 145 1.32 -1.19 3.68
CA ALA A 145 1.38 -1.72 5.05
C ALA A 145 0.67 -3.08 5.20
N GLY A 146 -0.43 -3.31 4.46
CA GLY A 146 -1.28 -4.50 4.60
C GLY A 146 -1.06 -5.58 3.54
N VAL A 147 -0.33 -5.28 2.43
CA VAL A 147 -0.04 -6.28 1.39
C VAL A 147 1.45 -6.46 1.21
N LEU A 148 2.21 -5.38 0.94
CA LEU A 148 3.63 -5.50 0.60
C LEU A 148 4.49 -5.89 1.80
N ARG A 149 4.31 -5.19 2.93
CA ARG A 149 5.07 -5.46 4.16
C ARG A 149 4.83 -6.87 4.69
N PRO A 150 3.57 -7.35 4.84
CA PRO A 150 3.33 -8.73 5.25
C PRO A 150 3.83 -9.76 4.24
N ALA A 151 3.79 -9.47 2.93
CA ALA A 151 4.34 -10.38 1.91
C ALA A 151 5.85 -10.55 2.05
N ALA A 152 6.59 -9.45 2.28
CA ALA A 152 8.03 -9.51 2.53
C ALA A 152 8.35 -10.29 3.81
N ALA A 153 7.61 -10.03 4.90
CA ALA A 153 7.75 -10.75 6.16
C ALA A 153 7.46 -12.25 5.99
N MET A 154 6.38 -12.61 5.29
CA MET A 154 6.05 -14.02 4.99
C MET A 154 7.16 -14.73 4.22
N ILE A 155 7.76 -14.07 3.23
CA ILE A 155 8.87 -14.65 2.46
C ILE A 155 10.07 -14.91 3.39
N ALA A 156 10.43 -13.94 4.24
CA ALA A 156 11.53 -14.09 5.20
C ALA A 156 11.27 -15.22 6.19
N GLU A 157 10.05 -15.32 6.75
CA GLU A 157 9.68 -16.38 7.68
C GLU A 157 9.61 -17.76 6.99
N ALA A 158 9.09 -17.82 5.76
CA ALA A 158 9.05 -19.06 5.00
C ALA A 158 10.47 -19.57 4.69
N MET A 159 11.40 -18.67 4.34
CA MET A 159 12.81 -19.05 4.11
C MET A 159 13.47 -19.54 5.38
N LEU A 160 13.27 -18.84 6.51
CA LEU A 160 13.79 -19.26 7.81
C LEU A 160 13.20 -20.63 8.20
N PHE A 161 11.89 -20.83 8.01
CA PHE A 161 11.22 -22.09 8.27
C PHE A 161 11.84 -23.22 7.45
N VAL A 162 12.03 -23.02 6.14
CA VAL A 162 12.64 -24.03 5.26
C VAL A 162 14.07 -24.38 5.70
N LEU A 163 14.89 -23.38 6.04
CA LEU A 163 16.26 -23.59 6.50
C LEU A 163 16.31 -24.34 7.84
N LEU A 164 15.48 -23.97 8.80
CA LEU A 164 15.36 -24.64 10.10
C LEU A 164 14.85 -26.08 9.94
N PHE A 165 13.82 -26.25 9.11
CA PHE A 165 13.24 -27.57 8.85
C PHE A 165 14.22 -28.50 8.13
N ALA A 166 14.96 -28.01 7.14
CA ALA A 166 16.00 -28.77 6.45
C ALA A 166 17.12 -29.18 7.41
N SER A 167 17.58 -28.26 8.27
CA SER A 167 18.55 -28.58 9.32
C SER A 167 18.04 -29.68 10.26
N LEU A 168 16.79 -29.56 10.73
CA LEU A 168 16.16 -30.53 11.61
C LEU A 168 16.00 -31.91 10.91
N ALA A 169 15.63 -31.92 9.64
CA ALA A 169 15.45 -33.16 8.85
C ALA A 169 16.77 -33.92 8.63
N LEU A 170 17.89 -33.17 8.51
CA LEU A 170 19.21 -33.76 8.34
C LEU A 170 19.75 -34.37 9.63
N TYR A 171 19.53 -33.70 10.79
CA TYR A 171 20.11 -34.15 12.07
C TYR A 171 19.17 -35.07 12.88
N THR A 172 17.84 -34.81 12.83
CA THR A 172 16.84 -35.56 13.59
C THR A 172 15.56 -35.71 12.77
N PRO A 173 15.53 -36.68 11.80
CA PRO A 173 14.38 -36.82 10.89
C PRO A 173 13.07 -37.11 11.60
N LEU A 174 13.10 -37.79 12.76
CA LEU A 174 11.89 -38.06 13.56
C LEU A 174 11.30 -36.78 14.12
N ALA A 175 12.12 -35.85 14.65
CA ALA A 175 11.65 -34.55 15.14
C ALA A 175 11.10 -33.67 14.01
N ALA A 176 11.69 -33.74 12.82
CA ALA A 176 11.16 -33.08 11.62
C ALA A 176 9.79 -33.64 11.24
N LEU A 177 9.63 -34.95 11.18
CA LEU A 177 8.36 -35.61 10.87
C LEU A 177 7.25 -35.21 11.88
N LEU A 178 7.56 -35.27 13.17
CA LEU A 178 6.64 -34.86 14.22
C LEU A 178 6.22 -33.38 14.09
N SER A 179 7.17 -32.49 13.74
CA SER A 179 6.86 -31.09 13.49
C SER A 179 5.85 -30.92 12.35
N VAL A 180 5.96 -31.70 11.26
CA VAL A 180 5.00 -31.67 10.15
C VAL A 180 3.63 -32.16 10.61
N VAL A 181 3.58 -33.31 11.29
CA VAL A 181 2.34 -33.94 11.77
C VAL A 181 1.56 -33.02 12.71
N ILE A 182 2.26 -32.21 13.50
CA ILE A 182 1.66 -31.30 14.47
C ILE A 182 1.24 -29.96 13.83
N PHE A 183 2.15 -29.31 13.11
CA PHE A 183 1.89 -27.95 12.61
C PHE A 183 1.07 -27.93 11.31
N LEU A 184 1.18 -28.95 10.44
CA LEU A 184 0.46 -28.96 9.16
C LEU A 184 -1.08 -28.99 9.33
N PRO A 185 -1.67 -29.85 10.19
CA PRO A 185 -3.10 -29.84 10.47
C PRO A 185 -3.57 -28.51 11.07
N ALA A 186 -2.79 -27.92 12.00
CA ALA A 186 -3.12 -26.65 12.62
C ALA A 186 -3.16 -25.50 11.59
N VAL A 187 -2.17 -25.46 10.69
CA VAL A 187 -2.14 -24.50 9.58
C VAL A 187 -3.30 -24.73 8.63
N TRP A 188 -3.56 -25.96 8.21
CA TRP A 188 -4.66 -26.31 7.32
C TRP A 188 -6.02 -25.93 7.91
N LEU A 189 -6.26 -26.27 9.18
CA LEU A 189 -7.51 -25.93 9.88
C LEU A 189 -7.70 -24.41 9.96
N TYR A 190 -6.65 -23.66 10.29
CA TYR A 190 -6.69 -22.21 10.28
C TYR A 190 -7.09 -21.66 8.90
N TYR A 191 -6.45 -22.12 7.82
CA TYR A 191 -6.80 -21.69 6.47
C TYR A 191 -8.26 -22.01 6.11
N ALA A 192 -8.72 -23.22 6.44
CA ALA A 192 -10.09 -23.65 6.20
C ALA A 192 -11.13 -22.75 6.90
N LEU A 193 -10.87 -22.41 8.16
CA LEU A 193 -11.79 -21.60 8.98
C LEU A 193 -11.77 -20.10 8.60
N VAL A 194 -10.62 -19.57 8.24
CA VAL A 194 -10.40 -18.12 8.12
C VAL A 194 -10.56 -17.61 6.69
N ARG A 195 -10.24 -18.43 5.67
CA ARG A 195 -10.13 -18.01 4.26
C ARG A 195 -11.28 -17.16 3.74
N ASN A 196 -12.51 -17.60 3.94
CA ASN A 196 -13.69 -16.92 3.38
C ASN A 196 -14.14 -15.73 4.24
N ARG A 197 -13.94 -15.84 5.56
CA ARG A 197 -14.34 -14.81 6.52
C ARG A 197 -13.47 -13.56 6.39
N ILE A 198 -12.17 -13.73 6.35
CA ILE A 198 -11.21 -12.60 6.31
C ILE A 198 -11.35 -11.73 5.07
N ASN A 199 -11.58 -12.33 3.90
CA ASN A 199 -11.83 -11.55 2.67
C ASN A 199 -13.11 -10.71 2.80
N ARG A 200 -14.19 -11.30 3.32
CA ARG A 200 -15.47 -10.61 3.50
C ARG A 200 -15.32 -9.43 4.47
N TYR A 201 -14.60 -9.60 5.56
CA TYR A 201 -14.39 -8.52 6.53
C TYR A 201 -13.57 -7.37 5.93
N GLY A 202 -12.54 -7.63 5.15
CA GLY A 202 -11.80 -6.59 4.45
C GLY A 202 -12.65 -5.79 3.46
N GLU A 203 -13.54 -6.45 2.71
CA GLU A 203 -14.47 -5.78 1.80
C GLU A 203 -15.55 -4.98 2.55
N GLN A 204 -16.09 -5.53 3.63
CA GLN A 204 -17.07 -4.85 4.49
C GLN A 204 -16.47 -3.59 5.11
N GLU A 205 -15.27 -3.69 5.71
CA GLU A 205 -14.60 -2.51 6.25
C GLU A 205 -14.34 -1.45 5.17
N ASN A 206 -13.87 -1.88 4.00
CA ASN A 206 -13.63 -0.94 2.91
C ASN A 206 -14.91 -0.19 2.49
N ARG A 207 -16.07 -0.87 2.46
CA ARG A 207 -17.37 -0.24 2.19
C ARG A 207 -17.77 0.72 3.31
N ALA A 208 -17.70 0.28 4.56
CA ALA A 208 -18.02 1.11 5.72
C ALA A 208 -17.12 2.34 5.83
N GLN A 209 -15.83 2.22 5.55
CA GLN A 209 -14.91 3.35 5.54
C GLN A 209 -15.18 4.34 4.39
N ARG A 210 -15.64 3.86 3.23
CA ARG A 210 -16.10 4.75 2.13
C ARG A 210 -17.33 5.53 2.54
N GLU A 211 -18.31 4.84 3.12
CA GLU A 211 -19.55 5.44 3.58
C GLU A 211 -19.31 6.46 4.68
N LYS A 212 -18.46 6.12 5.66
CA LYS A 212 -18.03 7.08 6.68
C LYS A 212 -17.41 8.34 6.09
N SER A 213 -16.48 8.19 5.13
CA SER A 213 -15.85 9.34 4.48
C SER A 213 -16.85 10.19 3.70
N ARG A 214 -17.86 9.55 3.08
CA ARG A 214 -18.94 10.23 2.37
C ARG A 214 -19.79 11.04 3.35
N LEU A 215 -20.30 10.41 4.41
CA LEU A 215 -21.14 11.04 5.42
C LEU A 215 -20.46 12.25 6.04
N VAL A 216 -19.18 12.13 6.43
CA VAL A 216 -18.42 13.25 6.99
C VAL A 216 -18.30 14.40 5.99
N ALA A 217 -17.98 14.11 4.74
CA ALA A 217 -17.84 15.14 3.72
C ALA A 217 -19.18 15.81 3.37
N GLU A 218 -20.28 15.06 3.32
CA GLU A 218 -21.62 15.57 3.07
C GLU A 218 -22.10 16.44 4.23
N THR A 219 -21.90 15.99 5.48
CA THR A 219 -22.29 16.76 6.67
C THR A 219 -21.63 18.12 6.73
N PHE A 220 -20.31 18.17 6.50
CA PHE A 220 -19.60 19.46 6.59
C PHE A 220 -19.80 20.36 5.35
N ARG A 221 -20.00 19.78 4.16
CA ARG A 221 -20.31 20.57 2.96
C ARG A 221 -21.72 21.13 2.96
N GLY A 222 -22.67 20.36 3.47
CA GLY A 222 -24.09 20.73 3.55
C GLY A 222 -24.48 21.31 4.92
N TYR A 223 -23.52 21.86 5.72
CA TYR A 223 -23.77 22.27 7.09
C TYR A 223 -25.02 23.16 7.24
N ALA A 224 -25.13 24.22 6.40
CA ALA A 224 -26.26 25.13 6.48
C ALA A 224 -27.60 24.45 6.19
N ASP A 225 -27.65 23.59 5.16
CA ASP A 225 -28.89 22.90 4.81
C ASP A 225 -29.30 21.87 5.87
N ILE A 226 -28.30 21.17 6.44
CA ILE A 226 -28.50 20.17 7.50
C ILE A 226 -28.96 20.85 8.79
N GLU A 227 -28.36 21.99 9.16
CA GLU A 227 -28.70 22.73 10.34
C GLU A 227 -30.12 23.36 10.24
N LEU A 228 -30.41 24.00 9.12
CA LEU A 228 -31.71 24.63 8.88
C LEU A 228 -32.87 23.63 8.77
N SER A 229 -32.58 22.42 8.36
CA SER A 229 -33.57 21.34 8.23
C SER A 229 -33.65 20.42 9.46
N ASP A 230 -32.89 20.71 10.52
CA ASP A 230 -32.72 19.84 11.71
C ASP A 230 -32.40 18.37 11.36
N ALA A 231 -31.59 18.17 10.30
CA ALA A 231 -31.27 16.85 9.78
C ALA A 231 -30.06 16.20 10.48
N PHE A 232 -29.30 16.93 11.29
CA PHE A 232 -28.08 16.44 11.96
C PHE A 232 -28.32 15.19 12.81
N PRO A 233 -29.42 15.02 13.58
CA PRO A 233 -29.66 13.79 14.32
C PRO A 233 -29.81 12.56 13.41
N GLY A 234 -30.32 12.74 12.20
CA GLY A 234 -30.38 11.71 11.18
C GLY A 234 -29.01 11.31 10.65
N MET A 235 -28.18 12.32 10.35
CA MET A 235 -26.79 12.10 9.90
C MET A 235 -25.94 11.43 10.98
N LEU A 236 -26.09 11.83 12.25
CA LEU A 236 -25.40 11.23 13.38
C LEU A 236 -25.75 9.74 13.53
N ARG A 237 -27.04 9.39 13.47
CA ARG A 237 -27.46 7.98 13.51
C ARG A 237 -26.87 7.16 12.35
N ALA A 238 -26.79 7.73 11.16
CA ALA A 238 -26.15 7.06 10.01
C ALA A 238 -24.65 6.89 10.22
N PHE A 239 -23.98 7.90 10.76
CA PHE A 239 -22.56 7.84 11.14
C PHE A 239 -22.30 6.76 12.19
N ASP A 240 -23.09 6.71 13.27
CA ASP A 240 -22.95 5.74 14.35
C ASP A 240 -23.12 4.31 13.84
N ARG A 241 -24.14 4.03 13.02
CA ARG A 241 -24.33 2.71 12.38
C ARG A 241 -23.12 2.31 11.53
N THR A 242 -22.57 3.25 10.79
CA THR A 242 -21.39 3.00 9.96
C THR A 242 -20.15 2.77 10.83
N MET A 243 -19.99 3.51 11.91
CA MET A 243 -18.91 3.31 12.88
C MET A 243 -19.03 1.96 13.59
N ASP A 244 -20.22 1.54 13.98
CA ASP A 244 -20.46 0.22 14.56
C ASP A 244 -20.03 -0.90 13.61
N GLU A 245 -20.30 -0.74 12.30
CA GLU A 245 -19.84 -1.71 11.30
C GLU A 245 -18.30 -1.72 11.19
N VAL A 246 -17.66 -0.56 11.19
CA VAL A 246 -16.19 -0.44 11.18
C VAL A 246 -15.60 -1.11 12.43
N VAL A 247 -16.09 -0.79 13.61
CA VAL A 247 -15.62 -1.35 14.89
C VAL A 247 -15.79 -2.86 14.89
N ARG A 248 -16.99 -3.35 14.55
CA ARG A 248 -17.29 -4.79 14.50
C ARG A 248 -16.38 -5.54 13.55
N THR A 249 -16.12 -4.97 12.37
CA THR A 249 -15.29 -5.61 11.35
C THR A 249 -13.83 -5.65 11.78
N ARG A 250 -13.33 -4.56 12.37
CA ARG A 250 -11.95 -4.48 12.88
C ARG A 250 -11.73 -5.38 14.10
N SER A 251 -12.70 -5.45 15.03
CA SER A 251 -12.60 -6.36 16.17
C SER A 251 -12.50 -7.81 15.69
N ARG A 252 -13.33 -8.20 14.72
CA ARG A 252 -13.27 -9.55 14.14
C ARG A 252 -11.97 -9.83 13.38
N GLU A 253 -11.39 -8.84 12.73
CA GLU A 253 -10.07 -8.96 12.10
C GLU A 253 -8.98 -9.16 13.15
N ALA A 254 -9.03 -8.37 14.24
CA ALA A 254 -8.10 -8.50 15.35
C ALA A 254 -8.21 -9.89 16.05
N ASP A 255 -9.43 -10.40 16.27
CA ASP A 255 -9.67 -11.74 16.80
C ASP A 255 -9.04 -12.82 15.90
N ILE A 256 -9.27 -12.73 14.58
CA ILE A 256 -8.66 -13.64 13.59
C ILE A 256 -7.14 -13.52 13.60
N GLY A 257 -6.60 -12.32 13.81
CA GLY A 257 -5.18 -12.06 13.93
C GLY A 257 -4.50 -12.76 15.11
N GLN A 258 -5.26 -13.09 16.17
CA GLN A 258 -4.76 -13.84 17.32
C GLN A 258 -4.83 -15.36 17.15
N LEU A 259 -5.70 -15.87 16.27
CA LEU A 259 -5.85 -17.32 16.06
C LEU A 259 -4.52 -18.04 15.73
N PRO A 260 -3.59 -17.51 14.90
CA PRO A 260 -2.31 -18.16 14.65
C PRO A 260 -1.53 -18.45 15.94
N GLN A 261 -1.60 -17.57 16.92
CA GLN A 261 -0.97 -17.79 18.21
C GLN A 261 -1.60 -18.98 18.95
N LEU A 262 -2.93 -19.01 19.08
CA LEU A 262 -3.65 -20.10 19.74
C LEU A 262 -3.38 -21.44 19.06
N PHE A 263 -3.47 -21.50 17.73
CA PHE A 263 -3.19 -22.74 16.98
C PHE A 263 -1.77 -23.24 17.16
N THR A 264 -0.78 -22.36 17.21
CA THR A 264 0.62 -22.75 17.40
C THR A 264 0.89 -23.17 18.85
N GLU A 265 0.30 -22.53 19.83
CA GLU A 265 0.42 -22.92 21.25
C GLU A 265 -0.24 -24.27 21.56
N ILE A 266 -1.44 -24.49 21.03
CA ILE A 266 -2.13 -25.79 21.15
C ILE A 266 -1.29 -26.87 20.41
N GLY A 267 -0.81 -26.58 19.22
CA GLY A 267 0.06 -27.50 18.48
C GLY A 267 1.32 -27.88 19.24
N LEU A 268 1.97 -26.92 19.89
CA LEU A 268 3.14 -27.19 20.74
C LEU A 268 2.77 -28.09 21.93
N ALA A 269 1.69 -27.76 22.65
CA ALA A 269 1.25 -28.54 23.81
C ALA A 269 0.91 -29.99 23.43
N VAL A 270 0.18 -30.18 22.33
CA VAL A 270 -0.13 -31.53 21.79
C VAL A 270 1.14 -32.26 21.39
N GLY A 271 2.07 -31.57 20.72
CA GLY A 271 3.34 -32.17 20.31
C GLY A 271 4.19 -32.62 21.50
N MET A 272 4.28 -31.80 22.52
CA MET A 272 5.00 -32.13 23.75
C MET A 272 4.36 -33.31 24.49
N ALA A 273 3.03 -33.34 24.57
CA ALA A 273 2.29 -34.42 25.19
C ALA A 273 2.46 -35.76 24.44
N LEU A 274 2.38 -35.72 23.10
CA LEU A 274 2.61 -36.92 22.26
C LEU A 274 4.05 -37.45 22.42
N LEU A 275 5.03 -36.57 22.42
CA LEU A 275 6.42 -36.95 22.66
C LEU A 275 6.62 -37.55 24.04
N ALA A 276 6.05 -36.92 25.07
CA ALA A 276 6.11 -37.46 26.42
C ALA A 276 5.49 -38.88 26.49
N ALA A 277 4.32 -39.10 25.87
CA ALA A 277 3.64 -40.39 25.83
C ALA A 277 4.48 -41.48 25.10
N VAL A 278 5.14 -41.12 23.99
CA VAL A 278 6.01 -42.06 23.23
C VAL A 278 7.34 -42.31 23.95
N SER A 279 7.80 -41.34 24.77
CA SER A 279 9.09 -41.39 25.45
C SER A 279 9.08 -42.18 26.78
N PHE A 280 7.90 -42.56 27.28
CA PHE A 280 7.83 -43.41 28.48
C PHE A 280 8.42 -44.80 28.18
N GLY A 281 9.74 -44.99 28.43
CA GLY A 281 10.39 -46.29 28.36
C GLY A 281 11.79 -46.38 27.76
N GLY A 282 12.44 -45.32 27.30
CA GLY A 282 13.79 -45.45 26.73
C GLY A 282 14.71 -44.24 26.89
N GLY A 283 15.97 -44.44 27.22
CA GLY A 283 16.96 -43.40 27.49
C GLY A 283 17.31 -42.44 26.31
N GLN A 284 17.04 -42.83 25.05
CA GLN A 284 17.20 -41.94 23.89
C GLN A 284 16.08 -40.90 23.74
N SER A 285 15.00 -41.06 24.49
CA SER A 285 13.80 -40.23 24.43
C SER A 285 13.97 -38.83 25.03
N GLN A 286 14.84 -38.64 26.02
CA GLN A 286 15.09 -37.35 26.64
C GLN A 286 15.78 -36.37 25.68
N LEU A 287 16.75 -36.86 24.88
CA LEU A 287 17.43 -36.04 23.91
C LEU A 287 16.46 -35.59 22.78
N LEU A 288 15.63 -36.52 22.28
CA LEU A 288 14.61 -36.23 21.28
C LEU A 288 13.60 -35.19 21.77
N PHE A 289 13.17 -35.29 23.02
CA PHE A 289 12.27 -34.35 23.65
C PHE A 289 12.88 -32.93 23.71
N GLY A 290 14.15 -32.83 24.16
CA GLY A 290 14.87 -31.56 24.19
C GLY A 290 15.04 -30.91 22.82
N VAL A 291 15.49 -31.71 21.83
CA VAL A 291 15.66 -31.22 20.45
C VAL A 291 14.32 -30.78 19.85
N PHE A 292 13.25 -31.55 20.01
CA PHE A 292 11.94 -31.16 19.54
C PHE A 292 11.43 -29.88 20.22
N ALA A 293 11.57 -29.76 21.52
CA ALA A 293 11.13 -28.57 22.27
C ALA A 293 11.82 -27.29 21.75
N VAL A 294 13.14 -27.34 21.59
CA VAL A 294 13.93 -26.21 21.03
C VAL A 294 13.52 -25.93 19.58
N ALA A 295 13.37 -26.96 18.76
CA ALA A 295 12.95 -26.81 17.37
C ALA A 295 11.55 -26.23 17.26
N ALA A 296 10.59 -26.72 18.02
CA ALA A 296 9.21 -26.23 18.04
C ALA A 296 9.12 -24.78 18.49
N LEU A 297 9.82 -24.39 19.56
CA LEU A 297 9.89 -23.00 20.01
C LEU A 297 10.47 -22.06 18.95
N ARG A 298 11.29 -22.57 18.02
CA ARG A 298 11.88 -21.79 16.93
C ARG A 298 11.04 -21.78 15.65
N LEU A 299 10.35 -22.87 15.35
CA LEU A 299 9.46 -22.96 14.19
C LEU A 299 8.14 -22.20 14.43
N MET A 300 7.67 -22.15 15.67
CA MET A 300 6.42 -21.49 16.04
C MET A 300 6.31 -20.03 15.55
N PRO A 301 7.28 -19.13 15.81
CA PRO A 301 7.19 -17.75 15.33
C PRO A 301 7.11 -17.65 13.80
N SER A 302 7.83 -18.53 13.07
CA SER A 302 7.80 -18.55 11.60
C SER A 302 6.45 -19.01 11.06
N VAL A 303 5.88 -20.08 11.63
CA VAL A 303 4.51 -20.55 11.27
C VAL A 303 3.49 -19.45 11.56
N ARG A 304 3.54 -18.84 12.74
CA ARG A 304 2.68 -17.72 13.12
C ARG A 304 2.82 -16.54 12.17
N GLY A 305 4.05 -16.16 11.82
CA GLY A 305 4.35 -15.06 10.90
C GLY A 305 3.78 -15.29 9.51
N ILE A 306 3.86 -16.52 9.00
CA ILE A 306 3.28 -16.92 7.72
C ILE A 306 1.74 -16.85 7.76
N MET A 307 1.11 -17.41 8.81
CA MET A 307 -0.34 -17.42 8.96
C MET A 307 -0.92 -16.01 9.09
N SER A 308 -0.36 -15.18 9.98
CA SER A 308 -0.83 -13.80 10.20
C SER A 308 -0.56 -12.91 9.00
N GLY A 309 0.60 -13.04 8.34
CA GLY A 309 0.93 -12.32 7.11
C GLY A 309 -0.05 -12.63 5.99
N TRP A 310 -0.41 -13.91 5.80
CA TRP A 310 -1.42 -14.31 4.84
C TRP A 310 -2.80 -13.71 5.15
N ALA A 311 -3.25 -13.74 6.42
CA ALA A 311 -4.52 -13.13 6.82
C ALA A 311 -4.54 -11.63 6.53
N THR A 312 -3.48 -10.92 6.89
CA THR A 312 -3.35 -9.47 6.64
C THR A 312 -3.40 -9.14 5.15
N ILE A 313 -2.73 -9.92 4.30
CA ILE A 313 -2.79 -9.75 2.84
C ILE A 313 -4.20 -9.98 2.32
N ARG A 314 -4.88 -11.01 2.81
CA ARG A 314 -6.25 -11.34 2.41
C ARG A 314 -7.25 -10.26 2.82
N TYR A 315 -7.12 -9.74 4.03
CA TYR A 315 -7.94 -8.64 4.53
C TYR A 315 -7.80 -7.38 3.67
N ASN A 316 -6.56 -7.04 3.27
CA ASN A 316 -6.26 -5.86 2.46
C ASN A 316 -6.35 -6.11 0.95
N ARG A 317 -6.86 -7.26 0.50
CA ARG A 317 -6.93 -7.63 -0.91
C ARG A 317 -7.73 -6.64 -1.76
N TYR A 318 -8.71 -5.96 -1.18
CA TYR A 318 -9.54 -4.94 -1.85
C TYR A 318 -8.72 -3.78 -2.43
N THR A 319 -7.51 -3.55 -1.92
CA THR A 319 -6.62 -2.49 -2.42
C THR A 319 -6.05 -2.79 -3.80
N ILE A 320 -5.91 -4.08 -4.15
CA ILE A 320 -5.27 -4.53 -5.38
C ILE A 320 -6.02 -4.10 -6.66
N PRO A 321 -7.36 -4.29 -6.80
CA PRO A 321 -8.08 -3.84 -8.00
C PRO A 321 -8.04 -2.32 -8.16
N ILE A 322 -8.14 -1.54 -7.06
CA ILE A 322 -8.09 -0.07 -7.09
C ILE A 322 -6.74 0.40 -7.66
N LEU A 323 -5.63 -0.16 -7.15
CA LEU A 323 -4.30 0.20 -7.62
C LEU A 323 -3.96 -0.37 -9.01
N ARG A 324 -4.56 -1.50 -9.37
CA ARG A 324 -4.38 -2.07 -10.71
C ARG A 324 -5.01 -1.19 -11.78
N GLU A 325 -6.17 -0.64 -11.53
CA GLU A 325 -6.83 0.31 -12.41
C GLU A 325 -5.94 1.53 -12.68
N ALA A 326 -5.37 2.10 -11.61
CA ALA A 326 -4.41 3.20 -11.72
C ALA A 326 -3.07 2.81 -12.38
N ALA A 327 -2.60 1.59 -12.17
CA ALA A 327 -1.34 1.11 -12.73
C ALA A 327 -1.42 0.80 -14.23
N LEU A 328 -2.62 0.51 -14.74
CA LEU A 328 -2.87 0.25 -16.17
C LEU A 328 -3.07 1.55 -16.96
N HIS A 329 -3.35 2.65 -16.27
CA HIS A 329 -3.45 3.95 -16.90
C HIS A 329 -2.04 4.49 -17.12
N GLU A 330 -1.56 4.44 -18.35
CA GLU A 330 -0.33 5.15 -18.72
C GLU A 330 -0.64 6.65 -18.67
N PRO A 331 0.17 7.47 -17.98
CA PRO A 331 -0.03 8.91 -18.00
C PRO A 331 -0.04 9.39 -19.45
N ALA A 332 -1.12 10.05 -19.85
CA ALA A 332 -1.32 10.51 -21.22
C ALA A 332 -0.24 11.52 -21.70
N SER A 333 0.46 12.12 -20.74
CA SER A 333 1.63 12.99 -20.99
C SER A 333 2.54 12.99 -19.75
N ALA A 334 3.83 13.18 -19.96
CA ALA A 334 4.72 13.60 -18.89
C ALA A 334 4.21 14.97 -18.43
N HIS A 335 3.65 15.07 -17.22
CA HIS A 335 3.35 16.36 -16.61
C HIS A 335 4.69 17.07 -16.40
N PRO A 336 5.02 18.10 -17.20
CA PRO A 336 6.28 18.80 -17.03
C PRO A 336 6.29 19.45 -15.66
N GLU A 337 7.43 19.38 -14.97
CA GLU A 337 7.61 20.06 -13.68
C GLU A 337 7.46 21.59 -13.80
N VAL A 338 7.73 22.12 -15.00
CA VAL A 338 7.53 23.52 -15.34
C VAL A 338 6.38 23.61 -16.34
N PRO A 339 5.38 24.49 -16.11
CA PRO A 339 4.29 24.70 -17.04
C PRO A 339 4.82 25.14 -18.41
N THR A 340 4.42 24.45 -19.46
CA THR A 340 4.70 24.91 -20.84
C THR A 340 3.98 26.23 -21.07
N ARG A 341 4.73 27.23 -21.50
CA ARG A 341 4.18 28.56 -21.87
C ARG A 341 3.76 28.64 -23.34
N GLU A 342 3.80 27.54 -24.04
CA GLU A 342 3.31 27.48 -25.42
C GLU A 342 1.84 27.86 -25.46
N THR A 343 1.50 28.73 -26.41
CA THR A 343 0.12 29.17 -26.64
C THR A 343 -0.28 28.86 -28.08
N LEU A 344 -1.49 28.39 -28.27
CA LEU A 344 -2.06 28.22 -29.61
C LEU A 344 -2.37 29.61 -30.20
N PRO A 345 -1.95 29.96 -31.42
CA PRO A 345 -2.32 31.24 -32.07
C PRO A 345 -3.85 31.36 -32.17
N PHE A 346 -4.36 32.55 -31.91
CA PHE A 346 -5.77 32.88 -32.11
C PHE A 346 -5.85 34.26 -32.77
N GLU A 347 -6.03 34.30 -34.07
CA GLU A 347 -6.01 35.51 -34.85
C GLU A 347 -7.30 35.80 -35.60
N ARG A 348 -8.09 34.77 -35.91
CA ARG A 348 -9.29 34.88 -36.71
C ARG A 348 -10.55 34.40 -36.00
N GLU A 349 -10.68 33.09 -35.73
CA GLU A 349 -11.94 32.49 -35.29
C GLU A 349 -11.77 31.18 -34.55
N ILE A 350 -12.75 30.86 -33.74
CA ILE A 350 -13.03 29.52 -33.23
C ILE A 350 -14.18 28.95 -34.03
N SER A 351 -13.99 27.83 -34.70
CA SER A 351 -15.05 27.14 -35.44
C SER A 351 -15.46 25.84 -34.77
N VAL A 352 -16.74 25.67 -34.58
CA VAL A 352 -17.38 24.42 -34.12
C VAL A 352 -18.13 23.84 -35.32
N ARG A 353 -17.82 22.61 -35.73
CA ARG A 353 -18.39 21.98 -36.90
C ARG A 353 -19.03 20.67 -36.56
N ASN A 354 -20.34 20.58 -36.82
CA ASN A 354 -21.14 19.37 -36.66
C ASN A 354 -20.95 18.65 -35.35
N LEU A 355 -20.77 19.42 -34.26
CA LEU A 355 -20.43 18.93 -32.92
C LEU A 355 -21.62 18.25 -32.27
N SER A 356 -21.42 16.96 -31.88
CA SER A 356 -22.33 16.24 -31.01
C SER A 356 -21.66 15.88 -29.72
N PHE A 357 -22.41 15.84 -28.63
CA PHE A 357 -21.90 15.51 -27.32
C PHE A 357 -22.91 14.77 -26.44
N ARG A 358 -22.41 13.71 -25.77
CA ARG A 358 -23.09 13.00 -24.69
C ARG A 358 -22.11 12.70 -23.55
N PHE A 359 -22.61 12.61 -22.32
CA PHE A 359 -21.74 12.33 -21.15
C PHE A 359 -21.32 10.86 -21.05
N THR A 360 -22.20 9.93 -21.43
CA THR A 360 -21.96 8.49 -21.51
C THR A 360 -22.60 7.92 -22.75
N GLU A 361 -22.22 6.74 -23.20
CA GLU A 361 -22.83 6.08 -24.35
C GLU A 361 -24.35 5.87 -24.19
N GLU A 362 -24.81 5.69 -22.95
CA GLU A 362 -26.22 5.45 -22.61
C GLU A 362 -27.00 6.76 -22.36
N SER A 363 -26.31 7.90 -22.21
CA SER A 363 -26.97 9.18 -21.94
C SER A 363 -27.54 9.79 -23.22
N ARG A 364 -28.65 10.56 -23.04
CA ARG A 364 -29.21 11.36 -24.13
C ARG A 364 -28.15 12.32 -24.66
N GLU A 365 -28.10 12.46 -25.95
CA GLU A 365 -27.23 13.43 -26.63
C GLU A 365 -27.65 14.86 -26.24
N LEU A 366 -26.72 15.64 -25.75
CA LEU A 366 -26.95 17.02 -25.28
C LEU A 366 -26.88 18.01 -26.43
N PHE A 367 -25.93 17.79 -27.34
CA PHE A 367 -25.79 18.52 -28.60
C PHE A 367 -25.80 17.54 -29.77
N HIS A 368 -26.48 17.92 -30.84
CA HIS A 368 -26.55 17.17 -32.06
C HIS A 368 -26.25 18.08 -33.25
N GLY A 369 -25.13 17.86 -33.91
CA GLY A 369 -24.75 18.58 -35.14
C GLY A 369 -24.56 20.09 -34.96
N LEU A 370 -24.20 20.57 -33.76
CA LEU A 370 -24.00 22.00 -33.47
C LEU A 370 -22.87 22.59 -34.30
N THR A 371 -23.20 23.64 -35.05
CA THR A 371 -22.25 24.38 -35.87
C THR A 371 -22.36 25.86 -35.54
N LEU A 372 -21.23 26.47 -35.18
CA LEU A 372 -21.13 27.91 -34.87
C LEU A 372 -19.69 28.41 -35.09
N THR A 373 -19.55 29.69 -35.32
CA THR A 373 -18.27 30.37 -35.47
C THR A 373 -18.21 31.56 -34.54
N ILE A 374 -17.08 31.72 -33.85
CA ILE A 374 -16.80 32.84 -32.94
C ILE A 374 -15.59 33.59 -33.50
N ARG A 375 -15.79 34.82 -33.93
CA ARG A 375 -14.71 35.65 -34.48
C ARG A 375 -13.90 36.35 -33.41
N LYS A 376 -12.64 36.61 -33.68
CA LYS A 376 -11.78 37.38 -32.77
C LYS A 376 -12.39 38.77 -32.48
N GLY A 377 -12.42 39.13 -31.20
CA GLY A 377 -13.00 40.41 -30.72
C GLY A 377 -14.52 40.37 -30.53
N GLU A 378 -15.19 39.28 -30.90
CA GLU A 378 -16.62 39.12 -30.74
C GLU A 378 -17.00 38.90 -29.24
N ARG A 379 -18.12 39.52 -28.80
CA ARG A 379 -18.72 39.28 -27.47
C ARG A 379 -19.98 38.44 -27.66
N ILE A 380 -20.00 37.24 -27.08
CA ILE A 380 -21.09 36.30 -27.27
C ILE A 380 -21.81 36.04 -25.95
N GLY A 381 -23.11 36.19 -25.98
CA GLY A 381 -23.99 35.76 -24.90
C GLY A 381 -24.68 34.45 -25.20
N ILE A 382 -24.57 33.47 -24.28
CA ILE A 382 -25.25 32.18 -24.39
C ILE A 382 -26.46 32.17 -23.48
N ARG A 383 -27.68 32.12 -24.07
CA ARG A 383 -28.97 32.11 -23.35
C ARG A 383 -29.65 30.75 -23.51
N GLY A 384 -30.33 30.31 -22.47
CA GLY A 384 -31.15 29.06 -22.51
C GLY A 384 -31.65 28.67 -21.14
N ALA A 385 -32.60 27.77 -21.05
CA ALA A 385 -33.12 27.24 -19.78
C ALA A 385 -32.04 26.59 -18.91
N SER A 386 -32.34 26.38 -17.64
CA SER A 386 -31.45 25.59 -16.77
C SER A 386 -31.35 24.17 -17.34
N GLY A 387 -30.17 23.59 -17.37
CA GLY A 387 -29.93 22.25 -17.96
C GLY A 387 -29.79 22.21 -19.49
N ALA A 388 -29.92 23.33 -20.21
CA ALA A 388 -29.76 23.39 -21.67
C ALA A 388 -28.34 23.14 -22.20
N GLY A 389 -27.38 22.85 -21.33
CA GLY A 389 -26.02 22.53 -21.73
C GLY A 389 -25.07 23.73 -21.84
N LYS A 390 -25.44 24.93 -21.38
CA LYS A 390 -24.58 26.12 -21.47
C LYS A 390 -23.16 25.91 -20.91
N THR A 391 -23.08 25.40 -19.68
CA THR A 391 -21.79 25.09 -19.03
C THR A 391 -21.04 24.00 -19.76
N THR A 392 -21.75 23.03 -20.33
CA THR A 392 -21.15 21.94 -21.12
C THR A 392 -20.54 22.49 -22.42
N LEU A 393 -21.20 23.42 -23.08
CA LEU A 393 -20.63 24.08 -24.26
C LEU A 393 -19.37 24.86 -23.91
N PHE A 394 -19.36 25.62 -22.80
CA PHE A 394 -18.13 26.26 -22.33
C PHE A 394 -17.03 25.23 -22.07
N ASN A 395 -17.32 24.14 -21.38
CA ASN A 395 -16.33 23.09 -21.10
C ASN A 395 -15.77 22.43 -22.37
N LEU A 396 -16.58 22.30 -23.42
CA LEU A 396 -16.13 21.85 -24.75
C LEU A 396 -15.19 22.88 -25.40
N LEU A 397 -15.58 24.16 -25.42
CA LEU A 397 -14.76 25.25 -25.95
C LEU A 397 -13.43 25.42 -25.19
N LEU A 398 -13.43 25.16 -23.88
CA LEU A 398 -12.24 25.16 -23.02
C LEU A 398 -11.37 23.91 -23.21
N GLY A 399 -11.83 22.93 -24.01
CA GLY A 399 -11.15 21.65 -24.16
C GLY A 399 -11.16 20.78 -22.88
N LEU A 400 -12.06 21.03 -21.92
CA LEU A 400 -12.24 20.21 -20.71
C LEU A 400 -13.06 18.94 -20.98
N TYR A 401 -13.91 18.98 -22.03
CA TYR A 401 -14.58 17.82 -22.62
C TYR A 401 -14.15 17.64 -24.06
N GLU A 402 -14.20 16.42 -24.54
CA GLU A 402 -13.99 16.07 -25.93
C GLU A 402 -15.34 15.83 -26.60
N PRO A 403 -15.61 16.35 -27.80
CA PRO A 403 -16.86 16.07 -28.51
C PRO A 403 -16.97 14.58 -28.83
N THR A 404 -18.22 14.06 -28.83
CA THR A 404 -18.49 12.67 -29.26
C THR A 404 -18.31 12.51 -30.76
N SER A 405 -18.68 13.54 -31.53
CA SER A 405 -18.41 13.64 -32.95
C SER A 405 -18.35 15.12 -33.37
N GLY A 406 -17.85 15.40 -34.58
CA GLY A 406 -17.55 16.75 -35.03
C GLY A 406 -16.22 17.27 -34.47
N GLU A 407 -15.96 18.56 -34.62
CA GLU A 407 -14.69 19.17 -34.24
C GLU A 407 -14.86 20.59 -33.71
N ILE A 408 -13.89 21.00 -32.89
CA ILE A 408 -13.64 22.38 -32.52
C ILE A 408 -12.25 22.73 -33.06
N ALA A 409 -12.15 23.82 -33.81
CA ALA A 409 -10.89 24.27 -34.37
C ALA A 409 -10.63 25.75 -34.04
N VAL A 410 -9.38 26.11 -33.82
CA VAL A 410 -8.91 27.48 -33.59
C VAL A 410 -8.06 27.87 -34.80
N ASP A 411 -8.47 28.90 -35.56
CA ASP A 411 -7.88 29.34 -36.80
C ASP A 411 -7.62 28.19 -37.80
N GLY A 412 -8.55 27.23 -37.85
CA GLY A 412 -8.46 26.04 -38.69
C GLY A 412 -7.62 24.90 -38.13
N THR A 413 -6.98 25.06 -36.96
CA THR A 413 -6.25 24.00 -36.28
C THR A 413 -7.21 23.24 -35.34
N PRO A 414 -7.48 21.94 -35.57
CA PRO A 414 -8.35 21.16 -34.69
C PRO A 414 -7.82 21.09 -33.26
N LEU A 415 -8.70 21.29 -32.30
CA LEU A 415 -8.39 21.17 -30.87
C LEU A 415 -8.34 19.68 -30.49
N THR A 416 -7.18 19.21 -30.07
CA THR A 416 -6.88 17.83 -29.72
C THR A 416 -6.27 17.71 -28.33
N ALA A 417 -6.13 16.50 -27.80
CA ALA A 417 -5.42 16.27 -26.55
C ALA A 417 -3.96 16.80 -26.57
N ALA A 418 -3.31 16.83 -27.73
CA ALA A 418 -1.91 17.28 -27.88
C ALA A 418 -1.74 18.80 -27.77
N ASN A 419 -2.68 19.60 -28.28
CA ASN A 419 -2.59 21.07 -28.29
C ASN A 419 -3.53 21.75 -27.30
N ARG A 420 -4.38 20.98 -26.61
CA ARG A 420 -5.33 21.47 -25.61
C ARG A 420 -4.69 22.38 -24.56
N ARG A 421 -3.51 22.03 -24.07
CA ARG A 421 -2.82 22.83 -23.06
C ARG A 421 -2.37 24.18 -23.58
N ALA A 422 -1.85 24.22 -24.81
CA ALA A 422 -1.48 25.47 -25.49
C ALA A 422 -2.70 26.39 -25.72
N TRP A 423 -3.88 25.82 -26.01
CA TRP A 423 -5.14 26.53 -26.07
C TRP A 423 -5.55 27.07 -24.70
N GLN A 424 -5.55 26.25 -23.66
CA GLN A 424 -5.91 26.65 -22.29
C GLN A 424 -5.02 27.77 -21.73
N ASN A 425 -3.75 27.82 -22.12
CA ASN A 425 -2.84 28.90 -21.74
C ASN A 425 -3.24 30.28 -22.29
N ARG A 426 -4.15 30.34 -23.27
CA ARG A 426 -4.72 31.58 -23.84
C ARG A 426 -5.99 32.04 -23.13
N ILE A 427 -6.61 31.21 -22.34
CA ILE A 427 -7.96 31.41 -21.81
C ILE A 427 -7.91 31.96 -20.40
N GLY A 428 -8.62 33.07 -20.15
CA GLY A 428 -9.03 33.47 -18.83
C GLY A 428 -10.40 32.90 -18.51
N TYR A 429 -10.52 32.12 -17.43
CA TYR A 429 -11.77 31.50 -17.03
C TYR A 429 -12.24 31.99 -15.68
N VAL A 430 -13.45 32.53 -15.64
CA VAL A 430 -14.15 32.90 -14.40
C VAL A 430 -15.29 31.92 -14.18
N SER A 431 -15.18 31.11 -13.13
CA SER A 431 -16.18 30.09 -12.82
C SER A 431 -17.35 30.69 -12.04
N GLN A 432 -18.54 30.12 -12.18
CA GLN A 432 -19.71 30.50 -11.38
C GLN A 432 -19.52 30.20 -9.89
N ARG A 433 -18.77 29.15 -9.54
CA ARG A 433 -18.37 28.82 -8.18
C ARG A 433 -16.88 29.10 -8.04
N LEU A 434 -16.56 30.09 -7.22
CA LEU A 434 -15.17 30.41 -6.94
C LEU A 434 -14.50 29.24 -6.20
N PHE A 435 -13.33 28.86 -6.67
CA PHE A 435 -12.47 27.93 -5.98
C PHE A 435 -11.35 28.69 -5.27
N LEU A 436 -11.39 28.68 -3.95
CA LEU A 436 -10.36 29.27 -3.11
C LEU A 436 -9.63 28.14 -2.38
N THR A 437 -8.31 28.18 -2.40
CA THR A 437 -7.46 27.32 -1.60
C THR A 437 -7.28 27.91 -0.21
N ASP A 438 -7.06 27.06 0.79
CA ASP A 438 -6.65 27.50 2.12
C ASP A 438 -5.21 28.03 2.05
N GLY A 439 -5.08 29.34 1.87
CA GLY A 439 -3.82 30.02 1.62
C GLY A 439 -3.95 31.54 1.53
N THR A 440 -2.87 32.19 1.21
CA THR A 440 -2.85 33.66 1.04
C THR A 440 -3.57 34.10 -0.24
N PHE A 441 -3.95 35.40 -0.33
CA PHE A 441 -4.45 35.97 -1.58
C PHE A 441 -3.50 35.73 -2.76
N ALA A 442 -2.19 35.94 -2.55
CA ALA A 442 -1.20 35.70 -3.57
C ALA A 442 -1.18 34.26 -4.08
N ALA A 443 -1.36 33.27 -3.18
CA ALA A 443 -1.44 31.85 -3.56
C ALA A 443 -2.73 31.52 -4.33
N ASN A 444 -3.82 32.26 -4.09
CA ASN A 444 -5.08 32.10 -4.82
C ASN A 444 -5.05 32.81 -6.19
N VAL A 445 -4.28 33.89 -6.35
CA VAL A 445 -4.06 34.57 -7.64
C VAL A 445 -3.09 33.79 -8.51
N ALA A 446 -2.10 33.11 -7.91
CA ALA A 446 -1.09 32.31 -8.61
C ALA A 446 -1.14 30.83 -8.15
N PRO A 447 -2.24 30.10 -8.42
CA PRO A 447 -2.40 28.72 -7.93
C PRO A 447 -1.34 27.78 -8.52
N GLY A 448 -0.74 26.97 -7.64
CA GLY A 448 0.29 25.99 -8.03
C GLY A 448 1.70 26.57 -8.14
N VAL A 449 1.90 27.87 -7.95
CA VAL A 449 3.23 28.48 -7.86
C VAL A 449 3.71 28.40 -6.40
N PRO A 450 4.93 27.89 -6.13
CA PRO A 450 5.50 27.88 -4.79
C PRO A 450 5.52 29.30 -4.19
N ALA A 451 5.20 29.44 -2.91
CA ALA A 451 5.06 30.76 -2.25
C ALA A 451 6.31 31.66 -2.38
N ALA A 452 7.52 31.03 -2.44
CA ALA A 452 8.79 31.75 -2.64
C ALA A 452 9.00 32.27 -4.06
N GLU A 453 8.26 31.73 -5.06
CA GLU A 453 8.38 32.03 -6.48
C GLU A 453 7.26 32.96 -6.97
N ILE A 454 6.29 33.31 -6.10
CA ILE A 454 5.18 34.19 -6.44
C ILE A 454 5.70 35.60 -6.62
N ASP A 455 5.57 36.15 -7.84
CA ASP A 455 5.86 37.55 -8.17
C ASP A 455 4.75 38.44 -7.62
N ARG A 456 5.04 39.11 -6.48
CA ARG A 456 4.08 39.98 -5.79
C ARG A 456 3.64 41.17 -6.63
N ARG A 457 4.51 41.70 -7.50
CA ARG A 457 4.19 42.81 -8.38
C ARG A 457 3.09 42.40 -9.38
N ARG A 458 3.27 41.24 -10.03
CA ARG A 458 2.26 40.69 -10.95
C ARG A 458 0.94 40.34 -10.25
N VAL A 459 1.00 39.92 -8.99
CA VAL A 459 -0.22 39.71 -8.18
C VAL A 459 -0.95 41.01 -7.95
N THR A 460 -0.24 42.11 -7.59
CA THR A 460 -0.84 43.43 -7.40
C THR A 460 -1.46 43.94 -8.70
N GLU A 461 -0.72 43.89 -9.81
CA GLU A 461 -1.19 44.29 -11.14
C GLU A 461 -2.47 43.50 -11.55
N ALA A 462 -2.52 42.19 -11.26
CA ALA A 462 -3.70 41.36 -11.54
C ALA A 462 -4.92 41.74 -10.68
N LEU A 463 -4.70 42.07 -9.40
CA LEU A 463 -5.77 42.49 -8.48
C LEU A 463 -6.29 43.91 -8.83
N GLU A 464 -5.42 44.83 -9.28
CA GLU A 464 -5.81 46.13 -9.74
C GLU A 464 -6.59 46.11 -11.08
N ALA A 465 -6.30 45.11 -11.92
CA ALA A 465 -6.98 44.92 -13.19
C ALA A 465 -8.35 44.23 -13.06
N ALA A 466 -8.64 43.58 -11.94
CA ALA A 466 -9.89 42.85 -11.68
C ALA A 466 -10.90 43.70 -10.96
#